data_eb190ddc0087334cbb296bb4ee371e32
#
_entry.id   eb190ddc0087334cbb296bb4ee371e32
#
_cell.length_a   1.000
_cell.length_b   1.000
_cell.length_c   1.000
_cell.angle_alpha   90.00
_cell.angle_beta   90.00
_cell.angle_gamma   90.00
#
_symmetry.space_group_name_H-M   'P 1'
#
loop_
_entity.id
_entity.type
_entity.pdbx_description
1 polymer ?
#
loop_
_entity_poly.entity_id
_entity_poly.type
_entity_poly.pdbx_seq_one_letter_code
_entity_poly.pdbx_strand_id
1 'polypeptide(L)'
;MGAALRRIQLGSALSAFGLGFTVPYLYVYVAQVRDLGAGTAGIVLAVFAMAALAVLPFTGRAIDRRGPLPVLIAASAVASLGAVALGVSSQVTAAVLAAAVLGAGTAVMQPALATMLVRCTGPATRTRAFAMQFFLQNLGLGIGGLVGGQIVDTSSPASFTLLFLIEAVMFLVLGVIAATVRMPSAPVSAPEAAAGAPAPRGGLRTLLSHRAMVQLCVLGFVLFFACYGQFESGLAAYGTEAAGIEPSTLGIALAANTAVIVVAQFVVLRLVERRRRSRVIAAVGLIWAFAWIVAGYAGLGHGSQTMATAAMISTYALFGLGESMLSPTVAPLVADLAPESMVGQYNSAFALCKQLALAVGPAVGGPMGASLHGPYIVTFVLFSLGITALALRLGRRLTPVQDQPSLAHVPSRVVAVSVPESAPEPMAAAR
;
A
#
# COMPACT_ATOMS: atom_id res chain seq x y z
N MET A 1 -7.10 -11.44 -17.71
CA MET A 1 -7.69 -10.58 -16.67
C MET A 1 -9.11 -10.19 -17.09
N GLY A 2 -10.12 -10.33 -16.21
CA GLY A 2 -11.52 -9.98 -16.52
C GLY A 2 -11.72 -8.47 -16.73
N ALA A 3 -12.79 -8.09 -17.45
CA ALA A 3 -13.11 -6.69 -17.74
C ALA A 3 -13.31 -5.86 -16.44
N ALA A 4 -13.93 -6.45 -15.42
CA ALA A 4 -14.13 -5.82 -14.11
C ALA A 4 -12.80 -5.40 -13.47
N LEU A 5 -11.81 -6.31 -13.42
CA LEU A 5 -10.49 -6.03 -12.84
C LEU A 5 -9.78 -4.89 -13.58
N ARG A 6 -9.81 -4.90 -14.92
CA ARG A 6 -9.19 -3.83 -15.74
C ARG A 6 -9.82 -2.47 -15.46
N ARG A 7 -11.15 -2.39 -15.33
CA ARG A 7 -11.85 -1.15 -14.98
C ARG A 7 -11.45 -0.63 -13.60
N ILE A 8 -11.38 -1.50 -12.59
CA ILE A 8 -10.95 -1.13 -11.23
C ILE A 8 -9.52 -0.58 -11.26
N GLN A 9 -8.61 -1.27 -11.96
CA GLN A 9 -7.22 -0.85 -12.08
C GLN A 9 -7.08 0.49 -12.81
N LEU A 10 -7.83 0.70 -13.90
CA LEU A 10 -7.86 1.98 -14.62
C LEU A 10 -8.37 3.11 -13.73
N GLY A 11 -9.52 2.92 -13.06
CA GLY A 11 -10.06 3.92 -12.14
C GLY A 11 -9.09 4.27 -11.02
N SER A 12 -8.42 3.26 -10.47
CA SER A 12 -7.40 3.48 -9.43
C SER A 12 -6.16 4.20 -9.96
N ALA A 13 -5.73 3.94 -11.19
CA ALA A 13 -4.62 4.65 -11.83
C ALA A 13 -4.96 6.13 -12.06
N LEU A 14 -6.18 6.42 -12.53
CA LEU A 14 -6.66 7.80 -12.70
C LEU A 14 -6.80 8.54 -11.37
N SER A 15 -7.26 7.86 -10.31
CA SER A 15 -7.28 8.42 -8.96
C SER A 15 -5.87 8.72 -8.45
N ALA A 16 -4.90 7.83 -8.70
CA ALA A 16 -3.50 8.07 -8.34
C ALA A 16 -2.86 9.20 -9.14
N PHE A 17 -3.24 9.34 -10.41
CA PHE A 17 -2.85 10.49 -11.24
C PHE A 17 -3.36 11.80 -10.63
N GLY A 18 -4.62 11.85 -10.16
CA GLY A 18 -5.17 12.99 -9.42
C GLY A 18 -4.38 13.32 -8.15
N LEU A 19 -4.05 12.31 -7.34
CA LEU A 19 -3.22 12.48 -6.14
C LEU A 19 -1.83 13.06 -6.45
N GLY A 20 -1.27 12.75 -7.61
CA GLY A 20 0.00 13.31 -8.07
C GLY A 20 -0.02 14.83 -8.23
N PHE A 21 -1.19 15.41 -8.50
CA PHE A 21 -1.34 16.88 -8.62
C PHE A 21 -1.30 17.59 -7.27
N THR A 22 -1.61 16.94 -6.16
CA THR A 22 -1.87 17.63 -4.88
C THR A 22 -0.88 17.25 -3.79
N VAL A 23 -0.54 15.97 -3.67
CA VAL A 23 0.32 15.47 -2.58
C VAL A 23 1.66 16.22 -2.49
N PRO A 24 2.42 16.42 -3.59
CA PRO A 24 3.71 17.13 -3.51
C PRO A 24 3.57 18.62 -3.17
N TYR A 25 2.40 19.20 -3.43
CA TYR A 25 2.22 20.66 -3.38
C TYR A 25 1.37 21.13 -2.21
N LEU A 26 0.78 20.23 -1.44
CA LEU A 26 -0.15 20.55 -0.35
C LEU A 26 0.47 21.49 0.69
N TYR A 27 1.71 21.21 1.11
CA TYR A 27 2.41 22.05 2.07
C TYR A 27 2.63 23.47 1.52
N VAL A 28 3.15 23.58 0.27
CA VAL A 28 3.41 24.87 -0.40
C VAL A 28 2.12 25.67 -0.56
N TYR A 29 1.04 24.99 -0.96
CA TYR A 29 -0.26 25.62 -1.11
C TYR A 29 -0.74 26.27 0.17
N VAL A 30 -0.75 25.52 1.28
CA VAL A 30 -1.26 26.02 2.57
C VAL A 30 -0.33 27.05 3.18
N ALA A 31 0.99 26.78 3.21
CA ALA A 31 1.95 27.62 3.91
C ALA A 31 2.28 28.90 3.18
N GLN A 32 2.45 28.85 1.85
CA GLN A 32 3.01 29.96 1.05
C GLN A 32 1.95 30.61 0.17
N VAL A 33 1.18 29.82 -0.59
CA VAL A 33 0.23 30.36 -1.58
C VAL A 33 -1.02 30.94 -0.92
N ARG A 34 -1.53 30.29 0.13
CA ARG A 34 -2.67 30.80 0.94
C ARG A 34 -2.22 31.67 2.11
N ASP A 35 -0.91 31.78 2.32
CA ASP A 35 -0.32 32.58 3.40
C ASP A 35 -0.87 32.24 4.81
N LEU A 36 -1.21 30.97 5.02
CA LEU A 36 -1.70 30.48 6.31
C LEU A 36 -0.57 30.06 7.26
N GLY A 37 0.67 30.11 6.78
CA GLY A 37 1.88 29.82 7.54
C GLY A 37 2.23 28.33 7.66
N ALA A 38 3.48 28.04 7.96
CA ALA A 38 4.03 26.70 8.07
C ALA A 38 3.37 25.85 9.18
N GLY A 39 3.00 26.49 10.31
CA GLY A 39 2.30 25.83 11.42
C GLY A 39 0.94 25.30 10.99
N THR A 40 0.16 26.08 10.25
CA THR A 40 -1.13 25.64 9.69
C THR A 40 -0.96 24.51 8.69
N ALA A 41 0.05 24.56 7.80
CA ALA A 41 0.33 23.48 6.87
C ALA A 41 0.65 22.17 7.60
N GLY A 42 1.44 22.24 8.68
CA GLY A 42 1.69 21.08 9.55
C GLY A 42 0.42 20.51 10.19
N ILE A 43 -0.47 21.39 10.69
CA ILE A 43 -1.77 20.98 11.26
C ILE A 43 -2.65 20.30 10.19
N VAL A 44 -2.73 20.86 8.99
CA VAL A 44 -3.49 20.32 7.86
C VAL A 44 -3.02 18.89 7.52
N LEU A 45 -1.71 18.69 7.41
CA LEU A 45 -1.13 17.36 7.16
C LEU A 45 -1.38 16.37 8.32
N ALA A 46 -1.25 16.85 9.55
CA ALA A 46 -1.53 16.04 10.74
C ALA A 46 -3.01 15.62 10.81
N VAL A 47 -3.92 16.55 10.57
CA VAL A 47 -5.37 16.27 10.58
C VAL A 47 -5.77 15.34 9.45
N PHE A 48 -5.20 15.50 8.26
CA PHE A 48 -5.37 14.54 7.14
C PHE A 48 -5.01 13.11 7.59
N ALA A 49 -3.84 12.93 8.22
CA ALA A 49 -3.39 11.64 8.70
C ALA A 49 -4.24 11.10 9.87
N MET A 50 -4.64 11.96 10.81
CA MET A 50 -5.48 11.58 11.94
C MET A 50 -6.90 11.19 11.54
N ALA A 51 -7.48 11.86 10.54
CA ALA A 51 -8.77 11.49 9.97
C ALA A 51 -8.72 10.08 9.35
N ALA A 52 -7.63 9.75 8.65
CA ALA A 52 -7.39 8.40 8.13
C ALA A 52 -7.34 7.36 9.26
N LEU A 53 -6.61 7.63 10.34
CA LEU A 53 -6.54 6.73 11.50
C LEU A 53 -7.90 6.55 12.18
N ALA A 54 -8.72 7.61 12.25
CA ALA A 54 -10.04 7.58 12.90
C ALA A 54 -11.06 6.73 12.12
N VAL A 55 -11.04 6.76 10.77
CA VAL A 55 -12.06 6.07 9.96
C VAL A 55 -11.73 4.60 9.67
N LEU A 56 -10.46 4.25 9.59
CA LEU A 56 -10.01 2.90 9.19
C LEU A 56 -10.54 1.76 10.07
N PRO A 57 -10.67 1.90 11.41
CA PRO A 57 -11.26 0.84 12.27
C PRO A 57 -12.71 0.48 11.91
N PHE A 58 -13.46 1.43 11.36
CA PHE A 58 -14.86 1.25 10.98
C PHE A 58 -15.02 0.79 9.53
N THR A 59 -14.05 1.16 8.67
CA THR A 59 -14.06 0.91 7.22
C THR A 59 -14.21 -0.58 6.90
N GLY A 60 -13.47 -1.44 7.59
CA GLY A 60 -13.51 -2.87 7.33
C GLY A 60 -14.88 -3.48 7.54
N ARG A 61 -15.57 -3.11 8.62
CA ARG A 61 -16.95 -3.55 8.88
C ARG A 61 -17.94 -3.01 7.85
N ALA A 62 -17.75 -1.79 7.40
CA ALA A 62 -18.58 -1.21 6.36
C ALA A 62 -18.43 -1.97 5.03
N ILE A 63 -17.19 -2.31 4.65
CA ILE A 63 -16.88 -3.09 3.45
C ILE A 63 -17.47 -4.51 3.53
N ASP A 64 -17.33 -5.20 4.67
CA ASP A 64 -17.82 -6.56 4.82
C ASP A 64 -19.34 -6.62 4.86
N ARG A 65 -20.03 -5.61 5.44
CA ARG A 65 -21.50 -5.57 5.55
C ARG A 65 -22.20 -5.06 4.30
N ARG A 66 -21.67 -3.99 3.68
CA ARG A 66 -22.31 -3.30 2.54
C ARG A 66 -21.70 -3.67 1.20
N GLY A 67 -20.56 -4.37 1.21
CA GLY A 67 -19.74 -4.63 0.03
C GLY A 67 -18.74 -3.51 -0.25
N PRO A 68 -17.64 -3.81 -0.97
CA PRO A 68 -16.60 -2.83 -1.25
C PRO A 68 -17.04 -1.75 -2.25
N LEU A 69 -17.95 -2.07 -3.18
CA LEU A 69 -18.37 -1.16 -4.23
C LEU A 69 -19.08 0.10 -3.72
N PRO A 70 -20.20 0.01 -2.93
CA PRO A 70 -20.86 1.20 -2.41
C PRO A 70 -19.97 1.99 -1.45
N VAL A 71 -19.10 1.31 -0.70
CA VAL A 71 -18.13 1.98 0.19
C VAL A 71 -17.12 2.77 -0.62
N LEU A 72 -16.59 2.22 -1.72
CA LEU A 72 -15.67 2.92 -2.61
C LEU A 72 -16.32 4.15 -3.26
N ILE A 73 -17.55 4.03 -3.76
CA ILE A 73 -18.28 5.15 -4.38
C ILE A 73 -18.48 6.28 -3.35
N ALA A 74 -18.95 5.95 -2.14
CA ALA A 74 -19.12 6.94 -1.09
C ALA A 74 -17.80 7.59 -0.68
N ALA A 75 -16.73 6.81 -0.54
CA ALA A 75 -15.39 7.31 -0.22
C ALA A 75 -14.84 8.24 -1.31
N SER A 76 -15.04 7.89 -2.58
CA SER A 76 -14.65 8.73 -3.72
C SER A 76 -15.38 10.07 -3.72
N ALA A 77 -16.68 10.07 -3.42
CA ALA A 77 -17.46 11.31 -3.31
C ALA A 77 -16.98 12.19 -2.13
N VAL A 78 -16.72 11.56 -0.97
CA VAL A 78 -16.19 12.26 0.22
C VAL A 78 -14.80 12.84 -0.07
N ALA A 79 -13.91 12.07 -0.70
CA ALA A 79 -12.58 12.54 -1.08
C ALA A 79 -12.64 13.70 -2.08
N SER A 80 -13.52 13.60 -3.09
CA SER A 80 -13.75 14.68 -4.06
C SER A 80 -14.23 15.96 -3.38
N LEU A 81 -15.22 15.85 -2.47
CA LEU A 81 -15.70 17.01 -1.70
C LEU A 81 -14.57 17.64 -0.88
N GLY A 82 -13.75 16.81 -0.21
CA GLY A 82 -12.60 17.26 0.56
C GLY A 82 -11.56 17.99 -0.30
N ALA A 83 -11.26 17.47 -1.50
CA ALA A 83 -10.34 18.09 -2.44
C ALA A 83 -10.84 19.46 -2.92
N VAL A 84 -12.11 19.54 -3.35
CA VAL A 84 -12.71 20.83 -3.75
C VAL A 84 -12.69 21.83 -2.60
N ALA A 85 -13.14 21.41 -1.39
CA ALA A 85 -13.18 22.28 -0.23
C ALA A 85 -11.78 22.79 0.14
N LEU A 86 -10.75 21.93 0.05
CA LEU A 86 -9.37 22.32 0.32
C LEU A 86 -8.86 23.32 -0.73
N GLY A 87 -9.13 23.08 -2.03
CA GLY A 87 -8.71 23.94 -3.13
C GLY A 87 -9.28 25.35 -3.10
N VAL A 88 -10.46 25.54 -2.49
CA VAL A 88 -11.10 26.86 -2.34
C VAL A 88 -10.91 27.47 -0.95
N SER A 89 -10.31 26.74 0.00
CA SER A 89 -10.15 27.23 1.37
C SER A 89 -9.18 28.40 1.45
N SER A 90 -9.58 29.47 2.16
CA SER A 90 -8.76 30.66 2.44
C SER A 90 -8.58 30.92 3.94
N GLN A 91 -9.19 30.10 4.79
CA GLN A 91 -9.15 30.22 6.24
C GLN A 91 -8.60 28.93 6.87
N VAL A 92 -7.88 29.05 7.97
CA VAL A 92 -7.28 27.94 8.70
C VAL A 92 -8.31 26.85 9.03
N THR A 93 -9.45 27.23 9.60
CA THR A 93 -10.50 26.28 10.00
C THR A 93 -11.06 25.52 8.80
N ALA A 94 -11.30 26.21 7.67
CA ALA A 94 -11.80 25.59 6.44
C ALA A 94 -10.79 24.60 5.88
N ALA A 95 -9.50 24.97 5.83
CA ALA A 95 -8.43 24.09 5.34
C ALA A 95 -8.28 22.85 6.20
N VAL A 96 -8.33 22.97 7.53
CA VAL A 96 -8.25 21.86 8.49
C VAL A 96 -9.44 20.91 8.33
N LEU A 97 -10.67 21.43 8.24
CA LEU A 97 -11.87 20.59 8.04
C LEU A 97 -11.86 19.90 6.67
N ALA A 98 -11.47 20.62 5.61
CA ALA A 98 -11.33 20.06 4.28
C ALA A 98 -10.29 18.92 4.23
N ALA A 99 -9.15 19.09 4.91
CA ALA A 99 -8.13 18.07 5.04
C ALA A 99 -8.63 16.83 5.79
N ALA A 100 -9.44 17.01 6.84
CA ALA A 100 -10.06 15.88 7.55
C ALA A 100 -10.99 15.08 6.63
N VAL A 101 -11.82 15.76 5.84
CA VAL A 101 -12.74 15.13 4.88
C VAL A 101 -11.96 14.39 3.78
N LEU A 102 -10.94 15.03 3.21
CA LEU A 102 -10.08 14.45 2.17
C LEU A 102 -9.34 13.22 2.70
N GLY A 103 -8.72 13.32 3.88
CA GLY A 103 -7.98 12.23 4.51
C GLY A 103 -8.88 11.04 4.87
N ALA A 104 -10.08 11.30 5.37
CA ALA A 104 -11.06 10.25 5.65
C ALA A 104 -11.49 9.53 4.36
N GLY A 105 -11.83 10.26 3.28
CA GLY A 105 -12.24 9.69 2.02
C GLY A 105 -11.14 8.82 1.38
N THR A 106 -9.95 9.36 1.24
CA THR A 106 -8.81 8.68 0.61
C THR A 106 -8.38 7.43 1.37
N ALA A 107 -8.40 7.46 2.71
CA ALA A 107 -8.06 6.32 3.54
C ALA A 107 -9.01 5.13 3.35
N VAL A 108 -10.31 5.39 3.20
CA VAL A 108 -11.34 4.36 2.98
C VAL A 108 -11.21 3.71 1.60
N MET A 109 -10.74 4.45 0.60
CA MET A 109 -10.62 3.95 -0.78
C MET A 109 -9.64 2.77 -0.88
N GLN A 110 -8.51 2.80 -0.17
CA GLN A 110 -7.46 1.78 -0.28
C GLN A 110 -7.94 0.37 0.10
N PRO A 111 -8.52 0.11 1.30
CA PRO A 111 -9.02 -1.22 1.65
C PRO A 111 -10.25 -1.63 0.82
N ALA A 112 -11.07 -0.68 0.33
CA ALA A 112 -12.17 -0.98 -0.57
C ALA A 112 -11.65 -1.49 -1.93
N LEU A 113 -10.70 -0.79 -2.55
CA LEU A 113 -10.03 -1.21 -3.79
C LEU A 113 -9.34 -2.57 -3.62
N ALA A 114 -8.58 -2.77 -2.53
CA ALA A 114 -7.92 -4.04 -2.25
C ALA A 114 -8.95 -5.19 -2.17
N THR A 115 -10.08 -4.97 -1.50
CA THR A 115 -11.16 -5.96 -1.40
C THR A 115 -11.82 -6.23 -2.75
N MET A 116 -12.01 -5.21 -3.60
CA MET A 116 -12.51 -5.41 -4.97
C MET A 116 -11.55 -6.25 -5.82
N LEU A 117 -10.24 -5.99 -5.73
CA LEU A 117 -9.22 -6.79 -6.40
C LEU A 117 -9.30 -8.26 -5.97
N VAL A 118 -9.41 -8.51 -4.67
CA VAL A 118 -9.53 -9.86 -4.12
C VAL A 118 -10.75 -10.58 -4.68
N ARG A 119 -11.90 -9.93 -4.74
CA ARG A 119 -13.14 -10.50 -5.29
C ARG A 119 -13.10 -10.76 -6.79
N CYS A 120 -12.29 -9.99 -7.53
CA CYS A 120 -12.11 -10.16 -8.98
C CYS A 120 -10.98 -11.13 -9.36
N THR A 121 -10.28 -11.73 -8.38
CA THR A 121 -9.09 -12.56 -8.61
C THR A 121 -9.11 -13.83 -7.77
N GLY A 122 -8.75 -14.95 -8.37
CA GLY A 122 -8.44 -16.17 -7.64
C GLY A 122 -7.01 -16.13 -7.05
N PRO A 123 -6.67 -17.04 -6.12
CA PRO A 123 -5.37 -17.10 -5.46
C PRO A 123 -4.18 -17.06 -6.42
N ALA A 124 -4.30 -17.75 -7.56
CA ALA A 124 -3.26 -17.84 -8.59
C ALA A 124 -2.97 -16.54 -9.33
N THR A 125 -3.97 -15.69 -9.52
CA THR A 125 -3.85 -14.45 -10.30
C THR A 125 -3.72 -13.22 -9.42
N ARG A 126 -3.92 -13.37 -8.12
CA ARG A 126 -3.97 -12.28 -7.14
C ARG A 126 -2.64 -11.51 -7.06
N THR A 127 -1.52 -12.23 -7.01
CA THR A 127 -0.17 -11.64 -7.00
C THR A 127 0.04 -10.69 -8.20
N ARG A 128 -0.34 -11.13 -9.41
CA ARG A 128 -0.27 -10.33 -10.64
C ARG A 128 -1.18 -9.11 -10.62
N ALA A 129 -2.38 -9.26 -10.09
CA ALA A 129 -3.34 -8.18 -10.02
C ALA A 129 -2.86 -7.06 -9.09
N PHE A 130 -2.33 -7.39 -7.93
CA PHE A 130 -1.77 -6.40 -7.00
C PHE A 130 -0.48 -5.75 -7.51
N ALA A 131 0.41 -6.51 -8.18
CA ALA A 131 1.58 -5.96 -8.83
C ALA A 131 1.22 -4.95 -9.93
N MET A 132 0.24 -5.29 -10.78
CA MET A 132 -0.25 -4.37 -11.82
C MET A 132 -0.93 -3.15 -11.22
N GLN A 133 -1.71 -3.32 -10.15
CA GLN A 133 -2.33 -2.21 -9.42
C GLN A 133 -1.27 -1.23 -8.90
N PHE A 134 -0.23 -1.74 -8.26
CA PHE A 134 0.86 -0.93 -7.71
C PHE A 134 1.63 -0.19 -8.82
N PHE A 135 1.96 -0.89 -9.90
CA PHE A 135 2.59 -0.29 -11.07
C PHE A 135 1.77 0.88 -11.63
N LEU A 136 0.48 0.65 -11.86
CA LEU A 136 -0.40 1.67 -12.42
C LEU A 136 -0.61 2.85 -11.47
N GLN A 137 -0.65 2.62 -10.18
CA GLN A 137 -0.74 3.69 -9.17
C GLN A 137 0.53 4.54 -9.14
N ASN A 138 1.72 3.93 -9.14
CA ASN A 138 2.98 4.68 -9.16
C ASN A 138 3.17 5.43 -10.47
N LEU A 139 2.80 4.83 -11.60
CA LEU A 139 2.84 5.49 -12.90
C LEU A 139 1.88 6.69 -12.94
N GLY A 140 0.65 6.51 -12.45
CA GLY A 140 -0.34 7.57 -12.37
C GLY A 140 0.16 8.72 -11.48
N LEU A 141 0.61 8.41 -10.26
CA LEU A 141 1.14 9.40 -9.31
C LEU A 141 2.33 10.17 -9.90
N GLY A 142 3.27 9.47 -10.52
CA GLY A 142 4.46 10.09 -11.12
C GLY A 142 4.11 11.01 -12.29
N ILE A 143 3.26 10.56 -13.23
CA ILE A 143 2.79 11.40 -14.35
C ILE A 143 1.99 12.59 -13.83
N GLY A 144 1.10 12.37 -12.84
CA GLY A 144 0.32 13.44 -12.21
C GLY A 144 1.21 14.52 -11.57
N GLY A 145 2.25 14.10 -10.84
CA GLY A 145 3.21 15.03 -10.24
C GLY A 145 4.00 15.85 -11.27
N LEU A 146 4.45 15.20 -12.35
CA LEU A 146 5.16 15.88 -13.44
C LEU A 146 4.26 16.89 -14.17
N VAL A 147 3.03 16.51 -14.50
CA VAL A 147 2.07 17.41 -15.15
C VAL A 147 1.64 18.52 -14.21
N GLY A 148 1.39 18.21 -12.93
CA GLY A 148 1.06 19.18 -11.90
C GLY A 148 2.15 20.25 -11.76
N GLY A 149 3.42 19.84 -11.79
CA GLY A 149 4.55 20.76 -11.74
C GLY A 149 4.62 21.77 -12.89
N GLN A 150 4.02 21.47 -14.05
CA GLN A 150 3.95 22.41 -15.17
C GLN A 150 2.78 23.42 -15.03
N ILE A 151 1.79 23.11 -14.19
CA ILE A 151 0.60 23.94 -13.96
C ILE A 151 0.80 24.88 -12.77
N VAL A 152 1.58 24.45 -11.79
CA VAL A 152 1.82 25.18 -10.53
C VAL A 152 2.47 26.52 -10.80
N ASP A 153 1.82 27.58 -10.33
CA ASP A 153 2.34 28.93 -10.22
C ASP A 153 2.13 29.43 -8.78
N THR A 154 3.22 29.56 -8.03
CA THR A 154 3.17 29.99 -6.63
C THR A 154 2.65 31.41 -6.42
N SER A 155 2.65 32.23 -7.47
CA SER A 155 2.07 33.57 -7.46
C SER A 155 0.54 33.58 -7.66
N SER A 156 -0.04 32.46 -8.10
CA SER A 156 -1.46 32.33 -8.45
C SER A 156 -2.16 31.22 -7.66
N PRO A 157 -2.96 31.53 -6.62
CA PRO A 157 -3.78 30.54 -5.93
C PRO A 157 -4.72 29.75 -6.85
N ALA A 158 -5.13 30.34 -7.98
CA ALA A 158 -6.01 29.69 -8.94
C ALA A 158 -5.37 28.45 -9.59
N SER A 159 -4.05 28.45 -9.81
CA SER A 159 -3.33 27.29 -10.35
C SER A 159 -3.44 26.09 -9.43
N PHE A 160 -3.31 26.28 -8.11
CA PHE A 160 -3.46 25.22 -7.12
C PHE A 160 -4.92 24.79 -6.97
N THR A 161 -5.88 25.74 -7.00
CA THR A 161 -7.31 25.39 -7.01
C THR A 161 -7.63 24.47 -8.19
N LEU A 162 -7.05 24.72 -9.37
CA LEU A 162 -7.19 23.84 -10.53
C LEU A 162 -6.64 22.43 -10.25
N LEU A 163 -5.48 22.30 -9.58
CA LEU A 163 -4.92 20.97 -9.23
C LEU A 163 -5.87 20.19 -8.34
N PHE A 164 -6.43 20.81 -7.28
CA PHE A 164 -7.41 20.17 -6.40
C PHE A 164 -8.71 19.83 -7.12
N LEU A 165 -9.13 20.65 -8.09
CA LEU A 165 -10.31 20.35 -8.90
C LEU A 165 -10.06 19.14 -9.82
N ILE A 166 -8.88 19.04 -10.45
CA ILE A 166 -8.49 17.86 -11.24
C ILE A 166 -8.51 16.60 -10.36
N GLU A 167 -7.92 16.66 -9.16
CA GLU A 167 -7.95 15.56 -8.22
C GLU A 167 -9.37 15.15 -7.85
N ALA A 168 -10.23 16.13 -7.53
CA ALA A 168 -11.64 15.87 -7.20
C ALA A 168 -12.37 15.17 -8.35
N VAL A 169 -12.16 15.62 -9.59
CA VAL A 169 -12.72 14.97 -10.78
C VAL A 169 -12.20 13.55 -10.93
N MET A 170 -10.91 13.30 -10.70
CA MET A 170 -10.34 11.95 -10.79
C MET A 170 -10.93 11.00 -9.73
N PHE A 171 -11.24 11.49 -8.52
CA PHE A 171 -11.97 10.70 -7.52
C PHE A 171 -13.40 10.38 -7.98
N LEU A 172 -14.12 11.34 -8.56
CA LEU A 172 -15.45 11.08 -9.12
C LEU A 172 -15.38 10.08 -10.28
N VAL A 173 -14.40 10.21 -11.16
CA VAL A 173 -14.17 9.26 -12.28
C VAL A 173 -13.95 7.86 -11.74
N LEU A 174 -13.17 7.68 -10.66
CA LEU A 174 -13.03 6.39 -10.00
C LEU A 174 -14.39 5.87 -9.50
N GLY A 175 -15.18 6.71 -8.84
CA GLY A 175 -16.51 6.36 -8.36
C GLY A 175 -17.46 5.92 -9.49
N VAL A 176 -17.48 6.67 -10.61
CA VAL A 176 -18.28 6.35 -11.81
C VAL A 176 -17.79 5.05 -12.45
N ILE A 177 -16.48 4.88 -12.64
CA ILE A 177 -15.93 3.63 -13.19
C ILE A 177 -16.32 2.45 -12.28
N ALA A 178 -16.18 2.61 -10.96
CA ALA A 178 -16.58 1.58 -10.00
C ALA A 178 -18.06 1.23 -10.14
N ALA A 179 -18.95 2.20 -10.26
CA ALA A 179 -20.38 1.97 -10.45
C ALA A 179 -20.72 1.15 -11.71
N THR A 180 -19.87 1.19 -12.73
CA THR A 180 -20.02 0.35 -13.94
C THR A 180 -19.51 -1.08 -13.78
N VAL A 181 -18.84 -1.39 -12.67
CA VAL A 181 -18.26 -2.71 -12.43
C VAL A 181 -19.33 -3.65 -11.89
N ARG A 182 -19.61 -4.71 -12.63
CA ARG A 182 -20.39 -5.83 -12.10
C ARG A 182 -19.46 -6.74 -11.31
N MET A 183 -19.54 -6.65 -9.99
CA MET A 183 -18.79 -7.55 -9.12
C MET A 183 -19.27 -8.98 -9.30
N PRO A 184 -18.35 -9.98 -9.38
CA PRO A 184 -18.76 -11.36 -9.27
C PRO A 184 -19.57 -11.54 -7.98
N SER A 185 -20.71 -12.23 -8.07
CA SER A 185 -21.44 -12.64 -6.86
C SER A 185 -20.45 -13.39 -5.97
N ALA A 186 -20.44 -13.08 -4.67
CA ALA A 186 -19.71 -13.94 -3.74
C ALA A 186 -20.17 -15.37 -4.02
N PRO A 187 -19.25 -16.36 -4.10
CA PRO A 187 -19.68 -17.74 -4.19
C PRO A 187 -20.70 -17.94 -3.08
N VAL A 188 -21.93 -18.27 -3.45
CA VAL A 188 -22.89 -18.78 -2.47
C VAL A 188 -22.23 -20.03 -1.97
N SER A 189 -21.60 -19.95 -0.81
CA SER A 189 -21.10 -21.13 -0.12
C SER A 189 -22.28 -22.08 -0.10
N ALA A 190 -22.13 -23.22 -0.78
CA ALA A 190 -23.17 -24.22 -0.82
C ALA A 190 -23.65 -24.45 0.62
N PRO A 191 -24.93 -24.63 0.86
CA PRO A 191 -25.44 -24.93 2.18
C PRO A 191 -25.10 -26.37 2.55
N GLU A 192 -23.81 -26.61 2.73
CA GLU A 192 -23.29 -27.90 3.21
C GLU A 192 -22.45 -27.66 4.46
N ALA A 193 -22.90 -28.27 5.47
CA ALA A 193 -22.38 -28.49 6.79
C ALA A 193 -22.93 -27.56 7.87
N ALA A 194 -23.81 -28.15 8.64
CA ALA A 194 -24.24 -27.76 9.98
C ALA A 194 -25.16 -26.52 10.05
N ALA A 195 -26.43 -26.75 9.77
CA ALA A 195 -27.51 -26.02 10.45
C ALA A 195 -27.23 -26.05 11.97
N GLY A 196 -26.66 -24.97 12.52
CA GLY A 196 -26.47 -24.86 13.97
C GLY A 196 -25.24 -24.09 14.45
N ALA A 197 -24.18 -23.92 13.65
CA ALA A 197 -23.06 -23.06 14.07
C ALA A 197 -23.35 -21.62 13.68
N PRO A 198 -23.45 -20.64 14.64
CA PRO A 198 -23.57 -19.26 14.29
C PRO A 198 -22.32 -18.87 13.48
N ALA A 199 -22.53 -18.28 12.28
CA ALA A 199 -21.44 -17.73 11.49
C ALA A 199 -20.53 -16.90 12.44
N PRO A 200 -19.21 -17.13 12.45
CA PRO A 200 -18.34 -16.46 13.38
C PRO A 200 -18.61 -14.97 13.28
N ARG A 201 -19.13 -14.38 14.36
CA ARG A 201 -19.37 -12.95 14.48
C ARG A 201 -18.00 -12.29 14.38
N GLY A 202 -17.54 -12.09 13.13
CA GLY A 202 -16.27 -11.48 12.82
C GLY A 202 -16.14 -10.14 13.54
N GLY A 203 -15.14 -9.99 14.36
CA GLY A 203 -14.89 -8.78 15.13
C GLY A 203 -13.38 -8.62 15.37
N LEU A 204 -13.03 -7.49 15.95
CA LEU A 204 -11.64 -7.17 16.32
C LEU A 204 -10.97 -8.32 17.10
N ARG A 205 -11.73 -9.00 17.97
CA ARG A 205 -11.25 -10.13 18.76
C ARG A 205 -10.79 -11.30 17.85
N THR A 206 -11.53 -11.63 16.81
CA THR A 206 -11.17 -12.69 15.85
C THR A 206 -9.90 -12.31 15.09
N LEU A 207 -9.79 -11.07 14.66
CA LEU A 207 -8.60 -10.56 13.98
C LEU A 207 -7.38 -10.59 14.91
N LEU A 208 -7.49 -10.13 16.15
CA LEU A 208 -6.41 -10.13 17.14
C LEU A 208 -6.01 -11.55 17.59
N SER A 209 -6.92 -12.52 17.52
CA SER A 209 -6.60 -13.92 17.80
C SER A 209 -5.85 -14.60 16.65
N HIS A 210 -5.90 -14.04 15.43
CA HIS A 210 -5.21 -14.61 14.26
C HIS A 210 -3.73 -14.22 14.26
N ARG A 211 -2.91 -15.03 14.92
CA ARG A 211 -1.48 -14.77 15.16
C ARG A 211 -0.68 -14.41 13.89
N ALA A 212 -0.95 -15.06 12.75
CA ALA A 212 -0.27 -14.75 11.50
C ALA A 212 -0.62 -13.33 11.00
N MET A 213 -1.88 -12.93 11.10
CA MET A 213 -2.33 -11.59 10.71
C MET A 213 -1.75 -10.51 11.63
N VAL A 214 -1.77 -10.72 12.94
CA VAL A 214 -1.15 -9.78 13.90
C VAL A 214 0.34 -9.61 13.60
N GLN A 215 1.05 -10.71 13.34
CA GLN A 215 2.47 -10.64 12.98
C GLN A 215 2.69 -9.93 11.64
N LEU A 216 1.80 -10.11 10.66
CA LEU A 216 1.84 -9.39 9.39
C LEU A 216 1.57 -7.89 9.58
N CYS A 217 0.66 -7.51 10.49
CA CYS A 217 0.41 -6.12 10.86
C CYS A 217 1.65 -5.47 11.50
N VAL A 218 2.30 -6.16 12.44
CA VAL A 218 3.55 -5.69 13.05
C VAL A 218 4.65 -5.55 12.00
N LEU A 219 4.81 -6.56 11.14
CA LEU A 219 5.76 -6.50 10.03
C LEU A 219 5.45 -5.34 9.09
N GLY A 220 4.16 -5.14 8.75
CA GLY A 220 3.72 -4.01 7.92
C GLY A 220 4.03 -2.66 8.56
N PHE A 221 3.76 -2.50 9.86
CA PHE A 221 4.15 -1.28 10.58
C PHE A 221 5.65 -1.01 10.45
N VAL A 222 6.50 -2.00 10.73
CA VAL A 222 7.97 -1.83 10.65
C VAL A 222 8.42 -1.51 9.22
N LEU A 223 7.83 -2.18 8.20
CA LEU A 223 8.12 -1.92 6.78
C LEU A 223 7.81 -0.46 6.41
N PHE A 224 6.62 0.03 6.73
CA PHE A 224 6.21 1.39 6.37
C PHE A 224 6.92 2.45 7.21
N PHE A 225 7.21 2.17 8.47
CA PHE A 225 7.98 3.06 9.35
C PHE A 225 9.44 3.20 8.89
N ALA A 226 10.09 2.08 8.55
CA ALA A 226 11.51 2.07 8.21
C ALA A 226 11.83 2.52 6.77
N CYS A 227 10.83 2.68 5.93
CA CYS A 227 11.01 3.10 4.54
C CYS A 227 10.17 4.34 4.23
N TYR A 228 8.88 4.17 3.97
CA TYR A 228 8.00 5.24 3.51
C TYR A 228 7.88 6.41 4.49
N GLY A 229 7.85 6.13 5.80
CA GLY A 229 7.82 7.16 6.84
C GLY A 229 9.08 8.00 6.92
N GLN A 230 10.15 7.65 6.19
CA GLN A 230 11.42 8.35 6.22
C GLN A 230 11.70 9.18 4.97
N PHE A 231 11.05 8.89 3.83
CA PHE A 231 11.38 9.50 2.54
C PHE A 231 11.37 11.03 2.56
N GLU A 232 10.29 11.61 3.04
CA GLU A 232 10.06 13.05 3.05
C GLU A 232 10.35 13.68 4.42
N SER A 233 10.96 12.92 5.35
CA SER A 233 11.24 13.35 6.71
C SER A 233 12.68 13.07 7.12
N GLY A 234 12.91 12.00 7.85
CA GLY A 234 14.22 11.69 8.42
C GLY A 234 15.31 11.50 7.39
N LEU A 235 15.03 10.80 6.27
CA LEU A 235 16.02 10.58 5.22
C LEU A 235 16.30 11.86 4.43
N ALA A 236 15.28 12.70 4.21
CA ALA A 236 15.46 14.01 3.59
C ALA A 236 16.28 14.94 4.50
N ALA A 237 15.96 15.01 5.80
CA ALA A 237 16.72 15.78 6.78
C ALA A 237 18.18 15.29 6.88
N TYR A 238 18.39 13.96 6.94
CA TYR A 238 19.73 13.39 6.93
C TYR A 238 20.51 13.75 5.64
N GLY A 239 19.84 13.71 4.50
CA GLY A 239 20.45 14.07 3.22
C GLY A 239 20.92 15.53 3.18
N THR A 240 20.14 16.46 3.70
CA THR A 240 20.47 17.89 3.71
C THR A 240 21.51 18.21 4.81
N GLU A 241 21.30 17.72 6.04
CA GLU A 241 22.11 18.12 7.19
C GLU A 241 23.44 17.34 7.30
N ALA A 242 23.43 16.03 7.03
CA ALA A 242 24.62 15.19 7.15
C ALA A 242 25.39 15.05 5.83
N ALA A 243 24.68 14.85 4.71
CA ALA A 243 25.31 14.60 3.42
C ALA A 243 25.44 15.86 2.55
N GLY A 244 24.93 17.03 2.99
CA GLY A 244 24.99 18.30 2.26
C GLY A 244 24.28 18.25 0.89
N ILE A 245 23.24 17.44 0.76
CA ILE A 245 22.51 17.25 -0.50
C ILE A 245 21.52 18.40 -0.69
N GLU A 246 21.54 19.03 -1.86
CA GLU A 246 20.54 20.04 -2.19
C GLU A 246 19.14 19.47 -2.28
N PRO A 247 18.09 20.20 -1.84
CA PRO A 247 16.69 19.77 -1.93
C PRO A 247 16.24 19.36 -3.34
N SER A 248 16.77 20.01 -4.38
CA SER A 248 16.52 19.66 -5.80
C SER A 248 17.00 18.23 -6.12
N THR A 249 18.12 17.81 -5.57
CA THR A 249 18.69 16.46 -5.74
C THR A 249 17.84 15.40 -5.03
N LEU A 250 17.19 15.72 -3.91
CA LEU A 250 16.25 14.82 -3.25
C LEU A 250 15.04 14.52 -4.15
N GLY A 251 14.60 15.51 -4.94
CA GLY A 251 13.59 15.29 -5.98
C GLY A 251 14.04 14.29 -7.04
N ILE A 252 15.30 14.37 -7.48
CA ILE A 252 15.91 13.39 -8.41
C ILE A 252 15.98 12.01 -7.77
N ALA A 253 16.32 11.92 -6.49
CA ALA A 253 16.37 10.65 -5.76
C ALA A 253 14.98 10.00 -5.66
N LEU A 254 13.92 10.76 -5.37
CA LEU A 254 12.54 10.28 -5.39
C LEU A 254 12.10 9.84 -6.80
N ALA A 255 12.51 10.58 -7.83
CA ALA A 255 12.26 10.18 -9.22
C ALA A 255 12.98 8.86 -9.56
N ALA A 256 14.20 8.65 -9.07
CA ALA A 256 14.95 7.40 -9.24
C ALA A 256 14.24 6.22 -8.55
N ASN A 257 13.68 6.41 -7.34
CA ASN A 257 12.84 5.41 -6.67
C ASN A 257 11.68 4.99 -7.58
N THR A 258 10.88 5.95 -8.05
CA THR A 258 9.73 5.69 -8.93
C THR A 258 10.15 5.04 -10.25
N ALA A 259 11.23 5.48 -10.87
CA ALA A 259 11.76 4.90 -12.09
C ALA A 259 12.14 3.42 -11.91
N VAL A 260 12.82 3.09 -10.80
CA VAL A 260 13.17 1.71 -10.48
C VAL A 260 11.90 0.86 -10.25
N ILE A 261 10.90 1.35 -9.55
CA ILE A 261 9.62 0.65 -9.38
C ILE A 261 9.02 0.31 -10.76
N VAL A 262 8.90 1.31 -11.64
CA VAL A 262 8.27 1.15 -12.95
C VAL A 262 9.05 0.17 -13.84
N VAL A 263 10.37 0.30 -13.90
CA VAL A 263 11.22 -0.54 -14.76
C VAL A 263 11.36 -1.96 -14.20
N ALA A 264 11.60 -2.08 -12.88
CA ALA A 264 11.84 -3.38 -12.24
C ALA A 264 10.57 -4.23 -12.08
N GLN A 265 9.38 -3.62 -12.03
CA GLN A 265 8.13 -4.30 -11.66
C GLN A 265 7.87 -5.60 -12.43
N PHE A 266 8.09 -5.60 -13.75
CA PHE A 266 7.80 -6.78 -14.58
C PHE A 266 8.83 -7.89 -14.39
N VAL A 267 10.11 -7.54 -14.20
CA VAL A 267 11.19 -8.51 -13.94
C VAL A 267 11.02 -9.09 -12.54
N VAL A 268 10.81 -8.23 -11.56
CA VAL A 268 10.59 -8.61 -10.16
C VAL A 268 9.37 -9.51 -10.03
N LEU A 269 8.27 -9.19 -10.69
CA LEU A 269 7.06 -10.02 -10.66
C LEU A 269 7.35 -11.47 -11.10
N ARG A 270 8.07 -11.66 -12.20
CA ARG A 270 8.45 -13.00 -12.70
C ARG A 270 9.32 -13.77 -11.70
N LEU A 271 10.23 -13.06 -11.01
CA LEU A 271 11.11 -13.66 -10.01
C LEU A 271 10.37 -14.06 -8.74
N VAL A 272 9.39 -13.24 -8.32
CA VAL A 272 8.68 -13.36 -7.04
C VAL A 272 7.52 -14.36 -7.12
N GLU A 273 6.80 -14.46 -8.24
CA GLU A 273 5.61 -15.31 -8.39
C GLU A 273 5.84 -16.79 -7.98
N ARG A 274 7.06 -17.30 -8.16
CA ARG A 274 7.43 -18.69 -7.87
C ARG A 274 8.15 -18.87 -6.54
N ARG A 275 8.37 -17.80 -5.79
CA ARG A 275 9.12 -17.83 -4.53
C ARG A 275 8.16 -17.79 -3.32
N ARG A 276 8.68 -18.20 -2.17
CA ARG A 276 7.97 -18.05 -0.89
C ARG A 276 7.90 -16.58 -0.53
N ARG A 277 6.70 -16.07 -0.28
CA ARG A 277 6.46 -14.66 0.08
C ARG A 277 7.27 -14.23 1.30
N SER A 278 7.36 -15.08 2.32
CA SER A 278 8.17 -14.82 3.51
C SER A 278 9.65 -14.60 3.20
N ARG A 279 10.21 -15.38 2.27
CA ARG A 279 11.60 -15.20 1.84
C ARG A 279 11.80 -13.95 0.98
N VAL A 280 10.82 -13.60 0.16
CA VAL A 280 10.87 -12.37 -0.63
C VAL A 280 10.85 -11.16 0.28
N ILE A 281 9.95 -11.10 1.28
CA ILE A 281 9.91 -10.02 2.26
C ILE A 281 11.20 -9.96 3.09
N ALA A 282 11.78 -11.12 3.43
CA ALA A 282 13.08 -11.15 4.11
C ALA A 282 14.21 -10.58 3.25
N ALA A 283 14.21 -10.85 1.95
CA ALA A 283 15.18 -10.27 1.01
C ALA A 283 15.01 -8.74 0.90
N VAL A 284 13.78 -8.23 0.93
CA VAL A 284 13.52 -6.77 0.98
C VAL A 284 14.16 -6.16 2.22
N GLY A 285 14.03 -6.79 3.39
CA GLY A 285 14.69 -6.32 4.61
C GLY A 285 16.22 -6.21 4.46
N LEU A 286 16.86 -7.18 3.78
CA LEU A 286 18.31 -7.12 3.51
C LEU A 286 18.67 -6.02 2.50
N ILE A 287 17.88 -5.86 1.43
CA ILE A 287 18.08 -4.78 0.44
C ILE A 287 17.97 -3.41 1.13
N TRP A 288 16.97 -3.23 2.00
CA TRP A 288 16.78 -1.97 2.71
C TRP A 288 17.83 -1.74 3.78
N ALA A 289 18.31 -2.79 4.47
CA ALA A 289 19.47 -2.66 5.37
C ALA A 289 20.69 -2.17 4.61
N PHE A 290 20.94 -2.72 3.41
CA PHE A 290 22.01 -2.25 2.54
C PHE A 290 21.78 -0.81 2.06
N ALA A 291 20.55 -0.45 1.70
CA ALA A 291 20.19 0.93 1.33
C ALA A 291 20.51 1.92 2.47
N TRP A 292 20.19 1.58 3.72
CA TRP A 292 20.55 2.40 4.88
C TRP A 292 22.06 2.50 5.12
N ILE A 293 22.84 1.45 4.83
CA ILE A 293 24.30 1.50 4.88
C ILE A 293 24.84 2.44 3.81
N VAL A 294 24.28 2.40 2.59
CA VAL A 294 24.63 3.33 1.50
C VAL A 294 24.28 4.77 1.87
N ALA A 295 23.11 5.01 2.49
CA ALA A 295 22.78 6.32 3.03
C ALA A 295 23.78 6.77 4.11
N GLY A 296 24.19 5.86 5.01
CA GLY A 296 25.21 6.13 6.02
C GLY A 296 26.53 6.56 5.40
N TYR A 297 26.96 5.93 4.32
CA TYR A 297 28.14 6.33 3.58
C TYR A 297 28.02 7.76 3.02
N ALA A 298 26.85 8.16 2.53
CA ALA A 298 26.63 9.50 1.98
C ALA A 298 26.88 10.63 3.01
N GLY A 299 26.44 10.46 4.26
CA GLY A 299 26.53 11.52 5.27
C GLY A 299 27.64 11.33 6.30
N LEU A 300 28.13 10.10 6.52
CA LEU A 300 29.17 9.79 7.51
C LEU A 300 30.51 9.45 6.86
N GLY A 301 30.55 9.29 5.55
CA GLY A 301 31.77 9.02 4.79
C GLY A 301 32.55 10.30 4.50
N HIS A 302 33.85 10.13 4.21
CA HIS A 302 34.76 11.22 3.83
C HIS A 302 34.92 11.31 2.30
N GLY A 303 33.91 10.91 1.53
CA GLY A 303 33.91 10.95 0.07
C GLY A 303 33.70 12.34 -0.52
N SER A 304 33.80 12.45 -1.85
CA SER A 304 33.43 13.68 -2.57
C SER A 304 31.91 13.90 -2.54
N GLN A 305 31.46 15.16 -2.71
CA GLN A 305 30.05 15.51 -2.81
C GLN A 305 29.33 14.73 -3.91
N THR A 306 30.02 14.46 -5.03
CA THR A 306 29.46 13.63 -6.11
C THR A 306 29.19 12.20 -5.65
N MET A 307 30.05 11.60 -4.84
CA MET A 307 29.85 10.27 -4.28
C MET A 307 28.71 10.26 -3.26
N ALA A 308 28.60 11.29 -2.41
CA ALA A 308 27.50 11.44 -1.47
C ALA A 308 26.15 11.55 -2.20
N THR A 309 26.09 12.36 -3.25
CA THR A 309 24.92 12.50 -4.13
C THR A 309 24.54 11.18 -4.78
N ALA A 310 25.50 10.48 -5.40
CA ALA A 310 25.27 9.19 -6.02
C ALA A 310 24.80 8.13 -5.01
N ALA A 311 25.35 8.11 -3.82
CA ALA A 311 24.94 7.20 -2.75
C ALA A 311 23.50 7.50 -2.30
N MET A 312 23.11 8.76 -2.15
CA MET A 312 21.75 9.15 -1.77
C MET A 312 20.75 8.73 -2.85
N ILE A 313 21.01 9.02 -4.13
CA ILE A 313 20.15 8.56 -5.24
C ILE A 313 20.05 7.04 -5.27
N SER A 314 21.18 6.34 -5.06
CA SER A 314 21.20 4.86 -5.01
C SER A 314 20.40 4.32 -3.83
N THR A 315 20.36 4.99 -2.70
CA THR A 315 19.54 4.63 -1.53
C THR A 315 18.06 4.61 -1.90
N TYR A 316 17.55 5.68 -2.50
CA TYR A 316 16.15 5.75 -2.95
C TYR A 316 15.84 4.72 -4.04
N ALA A 317 16.77 4.47 -4.96
CA ALA A 317 16.64 3.43 -5.98
C ALA A 317 16.55 2.01 -5.38
N LEU A 318 17.36 1.70 -4.36
CA LEU A 318 17.31 0.43 -3.62
C LEU A 318 16.00 0.28 -2.83
N PHE A 319 15.50 1.35 -2.25
CA PHE A 319 14.17 1.33 -1.64
C PHE A 319 13.10 0.98 -2.68
N GLY A 320 13.11 1.62 -3.86
CA GLY A 320 12.18 1.31 -4.96
C GLY A 320 12.25 -0.14 -5.43
N LEU A 321 13.44 -0.74 -5.46
CA LEU A 321 13.58 -2.16 -5.76
C LEU A 321 12.87 -3.04 -4.73
N GLY A 322 13.05 -2.77 -3.45
CA GLY A 322 12.34 -3.48 -2.38
C GLY A 322 10.84 -3.28 -2.44
N GLU A 323 10.35 -2.07 -2.71
CA GLU A 323 8.93 -1.76 -2.86
C GLU A 323 8.28 -2.54 -3.99
N SER A 324 8.95 -2.66 -5.15
CA SER A 324 8.48 -3.45 -6.28
C SER A 324 8.31 -4.94 -5.94
N MET A 325 9.08 -5.46 -4.95
CA MET A 325 8.96 -6.83 -4.44
C MET A 325 7.85 -6.97 -3.40
N LEU A 326 7.54 -5.94 -2.63
CA LEU A 326 6.53 -5.99 -1.56
C LEU A 326 5.11 -6.05 -2.11
N SER A 327 4.82 -5.28 -3.14
CA SER A 327 3.47 -5.19 -3.70
C SER A 327 2.89 -6.55 -4.12
N PRO A 328 3.61 -7.41 -4.87
CA PRO A 328 3.13 -8.74 -5.23
C PRO A 328 3.15 -9.75 -4.08
N THR A 329 3.66 -9.40 -2.90
CA THR A 329 3.80 -10.33 -1.75
C THR A 329 2.90 -9.98 -0.59
N VAL A 330 2.97 -8.75 -0.07
CA VAL A 330 2.30 -8.36 1.19
C VAL A 330 0.80 -8.22 1.02
N ALA A 331 0.35 -7.44 0.03
CA ALA A 331 -1.08 -7.19 -0.16
C ALA A 331 -1.88 -8.47 -0.50
N PRO A 332 -1.41 -9.36 -1.41
CA PRO A 332 -2.04 -10.65 -1.61
C PRO A 332 -2.03 -11.54 -0.35
N LEU A 333 -0.97 -11.47 0.48
CA LEU A 333 -0.88 -12.25 1.70
C LEU A 333 -1.93 -11.81 2.73
N VAL A 334 -2.17 -10.51 2.89
CA VAL A 334 -3.27 -9.99 3.73
C VAL A 334 -4.61 -10.59 3.31
N ALA A 335 -4.86 -10.63 1.99
CA ALA A 335 -6.08 -11.18 1.43
C ALA A 335 -6.19 -12.70 1.61
N ASP A 336 -5.08 -13.45 1.47
CA ASP A 336 -5.06 -14.91 1.60
C ASP A 336 -5.14 -15.38 3.07
N LEU A 337 -4.85 -14.51 4.03
CA LEU A 337 -5.06 -14.76 5.46
C LEU A 337 -6.49 -14.45 5.91
N ALA A 338 -7.23 -13.65 5.14
CA ALA A 338 -8.56 -13.21 5.52
C ALA A 338 -9.60 -14.29 5.28
N PRO A 339 -10.47 -14.61 6.26
CA PRO A 339 -11.70 -15.32 6.00
C PRO A 339 -12.57 -14.56 4.98
N GLU A 340 -13.31 -15.27 4.12
CA GLU A 340 -14.13 -14.64 3.06
C GLU A 340 -15.10 -13.59 3.59
N SER A 341 -15.65 -13.79 4.79
CA SER A 341 -16.57 -12.86 5.46
C SER A 341 -15.88 -11.65 6.08
N MET A 342 -14.53 -11.59 6.15
CA MET A 342 -13.77 -10.57 6.87
C MET A 342 -12.68 -9.91 6.03
N VAL A 343 -12.71 -10.04 4.72
CA VAL A 343 -11.68 -9.50 3.80
C VAL A 343 -11.52 -7.98 3.97
N GLY A 344 -12.63 -7.26 4.15
CA GLY A 344 -12.61 -5.82 4.41
C GLY A 344 -11.94 -5.47 5.73
N GLN A 345 -12.23 -6.21 6.81
CA GLN A 345 -11.62 -5.97 8.13
C GLN A 345 -10.11 -6.23 8.12
N TYR A 346 -9.64 -7.30 7.45
CA TYR A 346 -8.21 -7.61 7.33
C TYR A 346 -7.46 -6.54 6.52
N ASN A 347 -8.00 -6.12 5.37
CA ASN A 347 -7.40 -5.05 4.57
C ASN A 347 -7.38 -3.71 5.34
N SER A 348 -8.46 -3.38 6.07
CA SER A 348 -8.52 -2.14 6.86
C SER A 348 -7.58 -2.16 8.07
N ALA A 349 -7.43 -3.31 8.74
CA ALA A 349 -6.48 -3.45 9.83
C ALA A 349 -5.04 -3.28 9.36
N PHE A 350 -4.68 -3.85 8.21
CA PHE A 350 -3.37 -3.66 7.62
C PHE A 350 -3.15 -2.19 7.17
N ALA A 351 -4.17 -1.57 6.57
CA ALA A 351 -4.14 -0.15 6.20
C ALA A 351 -3.97 0.77 7.43
N LEU A 352 -4.61 0.43 8.56
CA LEU A 352 -4.45 1.16 9.81
C LEU A 352 -3.00 1.10 10.33
N CYS A 353 -2.38 -0.09 10.33
CA CYS A 353 -0.97 -0.25 10.74
C CYS A 353 -0.02 0.53 9.82
N LYS A 354 -0.27 0.49 8.50
CA LYS A 354 0.46 1.30 7.53
C LYS A 354 0.32 2.79 7.82
N GLN A 355 -0.91 3.27 8.02
CA GLN A 355 -1.19 4.69 8.26
C GLN A 355 -0.56 5.17 9.58
N LEU A 356 -0.59 4.33 10.62
CA LEU A 356 0.08 4.62 11.89
C LEU A 356 1.60 4.76 11.71
N ALA A 357 2.20 3.88 10.92
CA ALA A 357 3.63 3.96 10.61
C ALA A 357 3.99 5.26 9.88
N LEU A 358 3.17 5.66 8.89
CA LEU A 358 3.35 6.90 8.14
C LEU A 358 3.14 8.16 9.00
N ALA A 359 2.27 8.10 10.00
CA ALA A 359 2.04 9.20 10.94
C ALA A 359 3.18 9.35 11.96
N VAL A 360 3.70 8.23 12.48
CA VAL A 360 4.77 8.23 13.50
C VAL A 360 6.16 8.39 12.87
N GLY A 361 6.35 7.92 11.63
CA GLY A 361 7.64 7.95 10.93
C GLY A 361 8.31 9.32 10.93
N PRO A 362 7.66 10.37 10.45
CA PRO A 362 8.20 11.73 10.44
C PRO A 362 8.49 12.28 11.83
N ALA A 363 7.63 12.01 12.81
CA ALA A 363 7.78 12.50 14.18
C ALA A 363 9.04 11.95 14.89
N VAL A 364 9.44 10.72 14.54
CA VAL A 364 10.64 10.08 15.07
C VAL A 364 11.83 10.31 14.15
N GLY A 365 11.66 10.07 12.86
CA GLY A 365 12.72 10.10 11.87
C GLY A 365 13.25 11.51 11.59
N GLY A 366 12.37 12.52 11.54
CA GLY A 366 12.76 13.90 11.27
C GLY A 366 13.83 14.42 12.23
N PRO A 367 13.57 14.47 13.54
CA PRO A 367 14.56 14.90 14.53
C PRO A 367 15.83 14.04 14.55
N MET A 368 15.69 12.70 14.39
CA MET A 368 16.86 11.82 14.38
C MET A 368 17.72 12.06 13.13
N GLY A 369 17.10 12.19 11.94
CA GLY A 369 17.80 12.45 10.69
C GLY A 369 18.52 13.79 10.69
N ALA A 370 17.93 14.82 11.31
CA ALA A 370 18.51 16.16 11.38
C ALA A 370 19.68 16.30 12.38
N SER A 371 19.69 15.53 13.47
CA SER A 371 20.66 15.78 14.56
C SER A 371 21.40 14.56 15.08
N LEU A 372 20.89 13.35 14.87
CA LEU A 372 21.44 12.09 15.39
C LEU A 372 21.88 11.16 14.25
N HIS A 373 22.75 11.64 13.37
CA HIS A 373 23.10 11.03 12.09
C HIS A 373 23.54 9.56 12.20
N GLY A 374 24.52 9.26 13.08
CA GLY A 374 24.98 7.89 13.30
C GLY A 374 23.92 6.98 13.90
N PRO A 375 23.32 7.33 15.05
CA PRO A 375 22.20 6.60 15.65
C PRO A 375 21.01 6.41 14.68
N TYR A 376 20.69 7.40 13.84
CA TYR A 376 19.65 7.31 12.83
C TYR A 376 19.90 6.15 11.87
N ILE A 377 21.05 6.11 11.22
CA ILE A 377 21.43 5.05 10.27
C ILE A 377 21.42 3.67 10.95
N VAL A 378 22.05 3.54 12.12
CA VAL A 378 22.11 2.27 12.85
C VAL A 378 20.71 1.77 13.20
N THR A 379 19.85 2.65 13.69
CA THR A 379 18.45 2.31 14.04
C THR A 379 17.69 1.75 12.84
N PHE A 380 17.78 2.39 11.68
CA PHE A 380 17.03 1.95 10.50
C PHE A 380 17.65 0.73 9.80
N VAL A 381 18.96 0.52 9.91
CA VAL A 381 19.58 -0.78 9.56
C VAL A 381 19.03 -1.90 10.46
N LEU A 382 18.96 -1.68 11.77
CA LEU A 382 18.41 -2.67 12.70
C LEU A 382 16.91 -2.96 12.45
N PHE A 383 16.10 -1.94 12.18
CA PHE A 383 14.70 -2.15 11.76
C PHE A 383 14.61 -2.96 10.48
N SER A 384 15.46 -2.71 9.49
CA SER A 384 15.48 -3.45 8.23
C SER A 384 15.90 -4.91 8.43
N LEU A 385 16.87 -5.19 9.28
CA LEU A 385 17.20 -6.55 9.70
C LEU A 385 16.07 -7.19 10.51
N GLY A 386 15.36 -6.40 11.33
CA GLY A 386 14.14 -6.80 12.03
C GLY A 386 13.03 -7.24 11.07
N ILE A 387 12.86 -6.55 9.94
CA ILE A 387 11.94 -6.95 8.85
C ILE A 387 12.31 -8.37 8.37
N THR A 388 13.59 -8.63 8.11
CA THR A 388 14.06 -9.96 7.70
C THR A 388 13.69 -11.03 8.72
N ALA A 389 13.99 -10.79 9.99
CA ALA A 389 13.72 -11.73 11.08
C ALA A 389 12.20 -11.98 11.25
N LEU A 390 11.39 -10.92 11.22
CA LEU A 390 9.92 -11.01 11.33
C LEU A 390 9.31 -11.75 10.14
N ALA A 391 9.80 -11.51 8.92
CA ALA A 391 9.32 -12.19 7.72
C ALA A 391 9.62 -13.70 7.76
N LEU A 392 10.82 -14.09 8.19
CA LEU A 392 11.19 -15.49 8.35
C LEU A 392 10.38 -16.18 9.46
N ARG A 393 10.10 -15.47 10.57
CA ARG A 393 9.20 -15.96 11.64
C ARG A 393 7.76 -16.10 11.15
N LEU A 394 7.28 -15.16 10.34
CA LEU A 394 5.95 -15.22 9.73
C LEU A 394 5.84 -16.46 8.83
N GLY A 395 6.84 -16.75 8.01
CA GLY A 395 6.88 -17.91 7.13
C GLY A 395 6.69 -19.26 7.84
N ARG A 396 7.06 -19.34 9.14
CA ARG A 396 6.83 -20.56 9.96
C ARG A 396 5.37 -20.73 10.40
N ARG A 397 4.54 -19.69 10.25
CA ARG A 397 3.11 -19.68 10.62
C ARG A 397 2.17 -19.76 9.42
N LEU A 398 2.72 -19.56 8.22
CA LEU A 398 1.96 -19.65 6.98
C LEU A 398 1.85 -21.08 6.52
N THR A 399 0.70 -21.43 5.93
CA THR A 399 0.59 -22.70 5.20
C THR A 399 1.45 -22.64 3.93
N PRO A 400 1.89 -23.79 3.38
CA PRO A 400 2.68 -23.81 2.14
C PRO A 400 2.03 -23.05 0.99
N VAL A 401 0.70 -23.12 0.85
CA VAL A 401 -0.07 -22.44 -0.20
C VAL A 401 -0.14 -20.93 0.05
N GLN A 402 -0.28 -20.49 1.30
CA GLN A 402 -0.27 -19.06 1.65
C GLN A 402 1.09 -18.42 1.39
N ASP A 403 2.17 -19.15 1.74
CA ASP A 403 3.53 -18.66 1.53
C ASP A 403 3.97 -18.75 0.06
N GLN A 404 3.51 -19.77 -0.67
CA GLN A 404 3.84 -20.00 -2.08
C GLN A 404 2.60 -20.39 -2.89
N PRO A 405 1.82 -19.41 -3.40
CA PRO A 405 0.56 -19.67 -4.10
C PRO A 405 0.68 -20.51 -5.38
N SER A 406 1.87 -20.56 -5.98
CA SER A 406 2.13 -21.44 -7.15
C SER A 406 1.90 -22.93 -6.86
N LEU A 407 1.94 -23.33 -5.59
CA LEU A 407 1.66 -24.71 -5.18
C LEU A 407 0.17 -25.08 -5.29
N ALA A 408 -0.74 -24.10 -5.28
CA ALA A 408 -2.18 -24.34 -5.47
C ALA A 408 -2.53 -24.85 -6.88
N HIS A 409 -1.59 -24.78 -7.83
CA HIS A 409 -1.78 -25.19 -9.23
C HIS A 409 -1.22 -26.59 -9.55
N VAL A 410 -0.64 -27.28 -8.58
CA VAL A 410 -0.26 -28.68 -8.78
C VAL A 410 -1.55 -29.48 -8.73
N PRO A 411 -2.05 -30.02 -9.87
CA PRO A 411 -3.21 -30.90 -9.81
C PRO A 411 -2.82 -32.04 -8.87
N SER A 412 -3.67 -32.29 -7.86
CA SER A 412 -3.55 -33.49 -7.05
C SER A 412 -3.47 -34.64 -8.05
N ARG A 413 -2.32 -35.29 -8.18
CA ARG A 413 -2.27 -36.59 -8.83
C ARG A 413 -3.32 -37.40 -8.10
N VAL A 414 -4.46 -37.60 -8.75
CA VAL A 414 -5.41 -38.64 -8.35
C VAL A 414 -4.57 -39.90 -8.37
N VAL A 415 -4.18 -40.33 -7.19
CA VAL A 415 -3.74 -41.71 -7.00
C VAL A 415 -5.00 -42.50 -7.35
N ALA A 416 -5.07 -42.98 -8.59
CA ALA A 416 -6.05 -43.95 -8.97
C ALA A 416 -5.78 -45.14 -8.04
N VAL A 417 -6.56 -45.20 -6.96
CA VAL A 417 -6.70 -46.41 -6.21
C VAL A 417 -7.36 -47.36 -7.22
N SER A 418 -6.53 -48.25 -7.78
CA SER A 418 -7.02 -49.37 -8.57
C SER A 418 -7.92 -50.17 -7.59
N VAL A 419 -9.21 -50.00 -7.75
CA VAL A 419 -10.18 -50.91 -7.16
C VAL A 419 -9.85 -52.27 -7.75
N PRO A 420 -9.53 -53.31 -6.97
CA PRO A 420 -9.32 -54.63 -7.51
C PRO A 420 -10.63 -55.05 -8.17
N GLU A 421 -10.55 -55.37 -9.44
CA GLU A 421 -11.63 -55.95 -10.24
C GLU A 421 -12.10 -57.23 -9.48
N SER A 422 -13.32 -57.16 -8.97
CA SER A 422 -13.97 -58.29 -8.29
C SER A 422 -14.03 -59.49 -9.26
N ALA A 423 -13.43 -60.60 -8.87
CA ALA A 423 -13.49 -61.83 -9.61
C ALA A 423 -14.94 -62.22 -9.92
N PRO A 424 -15.22 -62.81 -11.12
CA PRO A 424 -16.56 -63.23 -11.47
C PRO A 424 -17.02 -64.40 -10.58
N GLU A 425 -18.22 -64.25 -10.05
CA GLU A 425 -18.90 -65.35 -9.33
C GLU A 425 -19.07 -66.59 -10.22
N PRO A 426 -18.80 -67.81 -9.69
CA PRO A 426 -19.07 -69.02 -10.47
C PRO A 426 -20.57 -69.25 -10.63
N MET A 427 -21.02 -69.38 -11.87
CA MET A 427 -22.36 -69.77 -12.25
C MET A 427 -22.72 -71.10 -11.58
N ALA A 428 -23.71 -71.08 -10.68
CA ALA A 428 -24.33 -72.31 -10.17
C ALA A 428 -25.13 -72.97 -11.26
N ALA A 429 -24.73 -74.21 -11.61
CA ALA A 429 -25.47 -75.10 -12.52
C ALA A 429 -26.79 -75.53 -11.90
N ALA A 430 -27.87 -75.41 -12.65
CA ALA A 430 -29.19 -75.87 -12.33
C ALA A 430 -29.21 -77.44 -12.28
N ARG A 431 -29.88 -77.96 -11.30
CA ARG A 431 -30.76 -79.10 -11.35
C ARG A 431 -32.02 -78.87 -10.54
#